data_522b8e8dd79b08de8f33fbaa3bd94db1
#
_entry.id   522b8e8dd79b08de8f33fbaa3bd94db1
#
_cell.length_a   1.000
_cell.length_b   1.000
_cell.length_c   1.000
_cell.angle_alpha   90.00
_cell.angle_beta   90.00
_cell.angle_gamma   90.00
#
_symmetry.space_group_name_H-M   'P 1'
#
loop_
_entity.id
_entity.type
_entity.pdbx_description
1 polymer ?
#
loop_
_entity_poly.entity_id
_entity_poly.type
_entity_poly.pdbx_seq_one_letter_code
_entity_poly.pdbx_strand_id
1 'polypeptide(L)' 'MRINNLPNYAKNMEFIVVREYDGEYWFWGGYDKDANRACQAAEEIGGIVVHNARI' A
#
# COMPACT_ATOMS: atom_id res chain seq x y z
N MET A 1 -11.00 0.40 -3.98
CA MET A 1 -10.59 -0.29 -2.75
C MET A 1 -10.54 0.70 -1.60
N ARG A 2 -11.10 0.32 -0.47
CA ARG A 2 -11.06 1.16 0.73
C ARG A 2 -9.84 0.79 1.57
N ILE A 3 -9.04 1.78 1.93
CA ILE A 3 -7.84 1.57 2.72
C ILE A 3 -7.92 2.44 3.97
N ASN A 4 -7.83 1.80 5.14
CA ASN A 4 -7.87 2.51 6.41
C ASN A 4 -6.53 3.20 6.67
N ASN A 5 -6.58 4.38 7.27
CA ASN A 5 -5.40 5.18 7.63
C ASN A 5 -4.54 5.61 6.44
N LEU A 6 -5.15 5.76 5.27
CA LEU A 6 -4.41 6.23 4.09
C LEU A 6 -4.10 7.72 4.24
N PRO A 7 -2.83 8.11 4.38
CA PRO A 7 -2.49 9.53 4.52
C PRO A 7 -2.58 10.26 3.18
N ASN A 8 -2.76 11.57 3.25
CA ASN A 8 -2.90 12.37 2.04
C ASN A 8 -1.70 12.27 1.12
N TYR A 9 -0.48 12.23 1.66
CA TYR A 9 0.71 12.15 0.83
C TYR A 9 0.78 10.86 0.03
N ALA A 10 0.21 9.77 0.54
CA ALA A 10 0.24 8.49 -0.14
C ALA A 10 -0.72 8.43 -1.33
N LYS A 11 -1.70 9.31 -1.37
CA LYS A 11 -2.66 9.35 -2.48
C LYS A 11 -2.01 9.77 -3.80
N ASN A 12 -0.84 10.39 -3.73
CA ASN A 12 -0.10 10.82 -4.91
C ASN A 12 1.03 9.86 -5.28
N MET A 13 1.23 8.81 -4.50
CA MET A 13 2.25 7.82 -4.78
C MET A 13 1.73 6.75 -5.71
N GLU A 14 2.58 6.27 -6.62
CA GLU A 14 2.17 5.27 -7.58
C GLU A 14 1.97 3.90 -6.93
N PHE A 15 2.84 3.53 -6.01
CA PHE A 15 2.78 2.25 -5.31
C PHE A 15 2.72 2.44 -3.81
N ILE A 16 1.77 1.77 -3.19
CA ILE A 16 1.68 1.70 -1.74
C ILE A 16 1.54 0.24 -1.32
N VAL A 17 1.83 -0.03 -0.06
CA VAL A 17 1.67 -1.35 0.51
C VAL A 17 0.59 -1.28 1.58
N VAL A 18 -0.34 -2.23 1.53
CA VAL A 18 -1.39 -2.35 2.53
C VAL A 18 -1.34 -3.75 3.12
N ARG A 19 -1.90 -3.89 4.30
CA ARG A 19 -1.99 -5.16 5.00
C ARG A 19 -3.45 -5.45 5.32
N GLU A 20 -3.88 -6.68 5.07
CA GLU A 20 -5.21 -7.10 5.46
C GLU A 20 -5.22 -7.47 6.94
N TYR A 21 -6.21 -6.96 7.65
CA TYR A 21 -6.43 -7.31 9.03
C TYR A 21 -7.92 -7.22 9.32
N ASP A 22 -8.47 -8.30 9.87
CA ASP A 22 -9.88 -8.37 10.26
C ASP A 22 -10.85 -8.05 9.11
N GLY A 23 -10.51 -8.52 7.90
CA GLY A 23 -11.33 -8.31 6.73
C GLY A 23 -11.21 -6.93 6.09
N GLU A 24 -10.31 -6.10 6.58
CA GLU A 24 -10.11 -4.74 6.07
C GLU A 24 -8.65 -4.55 5.66
N TYR A 25 -8.42 -3.55 4.79
CA TYR A 25 -7.08 -3.19 4.37
C TYR A 25 -6.61 -1.95 5.12
N TRP A 26 -5.36 -1.98 5.55
CA TRP A 26 -4.75 -0.91 6.33
C TRP A 26 -3.48 -0.44 5.65
N PHE A 27 -3.29 0.86 5.59
CA PHE A 27 -2.09 1.43 5.00
C PHE A 27 -0.85 1.02 5.80
N TRP A 28 0.19 0.58 5.08
CA TRP A 28 1.46 0.23 5.70
C TRP A 28 2.56 1.20 5.34
N GLY A 29 2.77 1.45 4.04
CA GLY A 29 3.81 2.36 3.60
C GLY A 29 3.65 2.79 2.16
N GLY A 30 4.24 3.93 1.83
CA GLY A 30 4.28 4.45 0.47
C GLY A 30 5.67 4.33 -0.12
N TYR A 31 5.73 3.95 -1.41
CA TYR A 31 7.00 3.68 -2.09
C TYR A 31 7.14 4.45 -3.40
N ASP A 32 6.28 5.45 -3.58
CA ASP A 32 6.27 6.33 -4.74
C ASP A 32 6.26 5.50 -6.04
N LYS A 33 7.29 5.61 -6.86
CA LYS A 33 7.36 4.89 -8.14
C LYS A 33 8.17 3.59 -8.07
N ASP A 34 8.66 3.25 -6.89
CA ASP A 34 9.55 2.09 -6.71
C ASP A 34 8.76 0.81 -6.44
N ALA A 35 8.35 0.16 -7.53
CA ALA A 35 7.58 -1.07 -7.45
C ALA A 35 8.37 -2.20 -6.78
N ASN A 36 9.68 -2.27 -6.99
CA ASN A 36 10.51 -3.32 -6.42
C ASN A 36 10.55 -3.23 -4.90
N ARG A 37 10.72 -2.03 -4.37
CA ARG A 37 10.73 -1.85 -2.92
C ARG A 37 9.36 -2.11 -2.31
N ALA A 38 8.30 -1.72 -3.03
CA ALA A 38 6.94 -2.00 -2.57
C ALA A 38 6.69 -3.49 -2.49
N CYS A 39 7.08 -4.25 -3.51
CA CYS A 39 6.93 -5.70 -3.51
C CYS A 39 7.73 -6.35 -2.39
N GLN A 40 8.95 -5.90 -2.18
CA GLN A 40 9.80 -6.43 -1.10
C GLN A 40 9.18 -6.18 0.26
N ALA A 41 8.68 -4.97 0.50
CA ALA A 41 8.03 -4.66 1.77
C ALA A 41 6.76 -5.48 1.96
N ALA A 42 5.97 -5.65 0.90
CA ALA A 42 4.75 -6.45 0.99
C ALA A 42 5.06 -7.90 1.35
N GLU A 43 6.11 -8.48 0.77
CA GLU A 43 6.51 -9.85 1.10
C GLU A 43 6.92 -9.97 2.56
N GLU A 44 7.64 -9.00 3.08
CA GLU A 44 8.13 -9.04 4.46
C GLU A 44 7.00 -9.03 5.49
N ILE A 45 5.90 -8.35 5.19
CA ILE A 45 4.80 -8.20 6.15
C ILE A 45 3.59 -9.06 5.80
N GLY A 46 3.63 -9.79 4.70
CA GLY A 46 2.47 -10.54 4.24
C GLY A 46 1.36 -9.64 3.72
N GLY A 47 1.72 -8.49 3.17
CA GLY A 47 0.77 -7.53 2.62
C GLY A 47 0.65 -7.62 1.11
N ILE A 48 0.01 -6.62 0.53
CA ILE A 48 -0.13 -6.51 -0.92
C ILE A 48 0.27 -5.13 -1.41
N VAL A 49 0.71 -5.08 -2.67
CA VAL A 49 1.01 -3.82 -3.34
C VAL A 49 -0.23 -3.32 -4.05
N VAL A 50 -0.55 -2.04 -3.87
CA VAL A 50 -1.68 -1.41 -4.53
C VAL A 50 -1.17 -0.29 -5.42
N HIS A 51 -1.58 -0.31 -6.69
CA HIS A 51 -1.28 0.78 -7.61
C HIS A 51 -2.22 1.95 -7.33
N ASN A 52 -1.67 3.13 -7.20
CA ASN A 52 -2.42 4.30 -6.76
C ASN A 52 -3.65 4.61 -7.62
N ALA A 53 -3.57 4.33 -8.91
CA ALA A 53 -4.69 4.60 -9.81
C ALA A 53 -5.96 3.82 -9.46
N ARG A 54 -5.84 2.84 -8.55
CA ARG A 54 -6.97 2.00 -8.14
C ARG A 54 -7.54 2.38 -6.78
N ILE A 55 -6.96 3.37 -6.15
CA ILE A 55 -7.46 3.89 -4.90
C ILE A 55 -8.52 4.94 -5.17
#